data_2bc79c4b4de1df351fbc55311620a1b4
#
_entry.id   2bc79c4b4de1df351fbc55311620a1b4
#
_cell.length_a   1.000
_cell.length_b   1.000
_cell.length_c   1.000
_cell.angle_alpha   90.00
_cell.angle_beta   90.00
_cell.angle_gamma   90.00
#
_symmetry.space_group_name_H-M   'P 1'
#
loop_
_entity.id
_entity.type
_entity.pdbx_description
1 polymer ?
#
loop_
_entity_poly.entity_id
_entity_poly.type
_entity_poly.pdbx_seq_one_letter_code
_entity_poly.pdbx_strand_id
1 'polypeptide(L)'
;MRAIERLEDVIETETRLLLEGGNPDLAEINARKSRGLYDFNKAIKKAADTAEPATMKGLQPFLDRLKQKLERNCEALQLHLRAVGELADLIRGALETQEADGTYNMQSARLGHAR
;
A
#
# COMPACT_ATOMS: atom_id res chain seq x y z
N MET A 1 8.36 -20.24 -10.86
CA MET A 1 7.80 -20.61 -9.55
C MET A 1 6.47 -19.89 -9.34
N ARG A 2 5.44 -20.67 -9.08
CA ARG A 2 4.10 -20.12 -8.98
C ARG A 2 3.90 -19.14 -7.83
N ALA A 3 4.55 -19.41 -6.72
CA ALA A 3 4.42 -18.54 -5.55
C ALA A 3 4.95 -17.14 -5.84
N ILE A 4 6.06 -17.05 -6.58
CA ILE A 4 6.63 -15.76 -6.98
C ILE A 4 5.67 -15.06 -7.92
N GLU A 5 5.15 -15.77 -8.90
CA GLU A 5 4.26 -15.19 -9.90
C GLU A 5 3.00 -14.64 -9.26
N ARG A 6 2.42 -15.37 -8.33
CA ARG A 6 1.22 -14.92 -7.64
C ARG A 6 1.48 -13.68 -6.79
N LEU A 7 2.62 -13.67 -6.13
CA LEU A 7 3.01 -12.51 -5.32
C LEU A 7 3.26 -11.31 -6.22
N GLU A 8 3.96 -11.50 -7.33
CA GLU A 8 4.22 -10.44 -8.29
C GLU A 8 2.93 -9.85 -8.84
N ASP A 9 1.95 -10.71 -9.14
CA ASP A 9 0.66 -10.25 -9.66
C ASP A 9 -0.07 -9.36 -8.69
N VAL A 10 -0.08 -9.72 -7.41
CA VAL A 10 -0.73 -8.91 -6.38
C VAL A 10 -0.02 -7.57 -6.24
N ILE A 11 1.30 -7.59 -6.20
CA ILE A 11 2.11 -6.38 -6.05
C ILE A 11 1.93 -5.46 -7.25
N GLU A 12 1.97 -6.00 -8.46
CA GLU A 12 1.81 -5.21 -9.66
C GLU A 12 0.41 -4.62 -9.77
N THR A 13 -0.59 -5.39 -9.39
CA THR A 13 -1.98 -4.92 -9.41
C THR A 13 -2.13 -3.73 -8.45
N GLU A 14 -1.60 -3.83 -7.26
CA GLU A 14 -1.67 -2.72 -6.31
C GLU A 14 -0.93 -1.50 -6.84
N THR A 15 0.29 -1.70 -7.34
CA THR A 15 1.10 -0.60 -7.87
C THR A 15 0.35 0.13 -8.98
N ARG A 16 -0.21 -0.64 -9.91
CA ARG A 16 -0.94 -0.07 -11.02
C ARG A 16 -2.16 0.73 -10.57
N LEU A 17 -2.94 0.16 -9.65
CA LEU A 17 -4.13 0.83 -9.15
C LEU A 17 -3.78 2.13 -8.42
N LEU A 18 -2.69 2.12 -7.65
CA LEU A 18 -2.26 3.32 -6.95
C LEU A 18 -1.76 4.39 -7.90
N LEU A 19 -1.00 4.00 -8.93
CA LEU A 19 -0.45 4.96 -9.90
C LEU A 19 -1.53 5.52 -10.83
N GLU A 20 -2.59 4.77 -11.06
CA GLU A 20 -3.70 5.23 -11.89
C GLU A 20 -4.65 6.14 -11.11
N GLY A 21 -4.35 6.39 -9.87
CA GLY A 21 -5.21 7.23 -9.05
C GLY A 21 -6.46 6.52 -8.55
N GLY A 22 -6.46 5.20 -8.63
CA GLY A 22 -7.57 4.41 -8.14
C GLY A 22 -7.63 4.41 -6.63
N ASN A 23 -8.70 3.86 -6.11
CA ASN A 23 -8.87 3.74 -4.66
C ASN A 23 -9.02 2.25 -4.33
N PRO A 24 -7.90 1.51 -4.34
CA PRO A 24 -7.95 0.07 -4.12
C PRO A 24 -8.36 -0.29 -2.70
N ASP A 25 -8.93 -1.47 -2.54
CA ASP A 25 -9.20 -2.01 -1.22
C ASP A 25 -7.87 -2.49 -0.65
N LEU A 26 -7.20 -1.61 0.08
CA LEU A 26 -5.87 -1.89 0.62
C LEU A 26 -5.89 -3.02 1.64
N ALA A 27 -6.98 -3.19 2.37
CA ALA A 27 -7.09 -4.27 3.34
C ALA A 27 -7.10 -5.63 2.63
N GLU A 28 -7.87 -5.75 1.54
CA GLU A 28 -7.91 -6.98 0.78
C GLU A 28 -6.58 -7.26 0.10
N ILE A 29 -5.99 -6.23 -0.52
CA ILE A 29 -4.70 -6.38 -1.18
C ILE A 29 -3.62 -6.76 -0.18
N ASN A 30 -3.65 -6.14 0.99
CA ASN A 30 -2.67 -6.45 2.03
C ASN A 30 -2.81 -7.90 2.50
N ALA A 31 -4.02 -8.40 2.61
CA ALA A 31 -4.25 -9.80 2.96
C ALA A 31 -3.68 -10.73 1.88
N ARG A 32 -3.86 -10.39 0.62
CA ARG A 32 -3.31 -11.15 -0.50
C ARG A 32 -1.78 -11.12 -0.51
N LYS A 33 -1.20 -9.96 -0.23
CA LYS A 33 0.26 -9.83 -0.15
C LYS A 33 0.82 -10.68 0.98
N SER A 34 0.18 -10.66 2.14
CA SER A 34 0.59 -11.45 3.28
C SER A 34 0.53 -12.95 2.95
N ARG A 35 -0.55 -13.37 2.30
CA ARG A 35 -0.68 -14.76 1.89
C ARG A 35 0.38 -15.13 0.88
N GLY A 36 0.62 -14.25 -0.09
CA GLY A 36 1.64 -14.47 -1.11
C GLY A 36 3.03 -14.56 -0.52
N LEU A 37 3.33 -13.70 0.45
CA LEU A 37 4.63 -13.74 1.13
C LEU A 37 4.79 -15.02 1.94
N TYR A 38 3.73 -15.45 2.60
CA TYR A 38 3.77 -16.71 3.36
C TYR A 38 4.07 -17.88 2.42
N ASP A 39 3.33 -17.97 1.31
CA ASP A 39 3.52 -19.04 0.34
C ASP A 39 4.92 -19.00 -0.28
N PHE A 40 5.39 -17.79 -0.58
CA PHE A 40 6.72 -17.57 -1.14
C PHE A 40 7.80 -18.03 -0.16
N ASN A 41 7.71 -17.62 1.10
CA ASN A 41 8.68 -18.02 2.10
C ASN A 41 8.71 -19.53 2.29
N LYS A 42 7.54 -20.15 2.27
CA LYS A 42 7.42 -21.59 2.40
C LYS A 42 8.09 -22.28 1.22
N ALA A 43 7.85 -21.78 0.02
CA ALA A 43 8.44 -22.34 -1.19
C ALA A 43 9.96 -22.19 -1.21
N ILE A 44 10.46 -21.03 -0.78
CA ILE A 44 11.90 -20.77 -0.73
C ILE A 44 12.59 -21.70 0.29
N LYS A 45 11.98 -21.87 1.45
CA LYS A 45 12.55 -22.79 2.46
C LYS A 45 12.62 -24.22 1.94
N LYS A 46 11.56 -24.64 1.26
CA LYS A 46 11.53 -25.97 0.70
C LYS A 46 12.61 -26.13 -0.38
N ALA A 47 12.76 -25.12 -1.22
CA ALA A 47 13.77 -25.15 -2.28
C ALA A 47 15.18 -25.16 -1.67
N ALA A 48 15.41 -24.39 -0.63
CA ALA A 48 16.72 -24.35 0.03
C ALA A 48 17.09 -25.70 0.65
N ASP A 49 16.09 -26.41 1.16
CA ASP A 49 16.34 -27.71 1.80
C ASP A 49 16.60 -28.82 0.78
N THR A 50 16.01 -28.72 -0.41
CA THR A 50 16.03 -29.82 -1.37
C THR A 50 16.78 -29.52 -2.66
N ALA A 51 16.98 -28.25 -3.00
CA ALA A 51 17.56 -27.87 -4.27
C ALA A 51 19.07 -27.81 -4.20
N GLU A 52 19.70 -28.09 -5.34
CA GLU A 52 21.13 -27.94 -5.47
C GLU A 52 21.49 -26.45 -5.58
N PRO A 53 22.74 -26.10 -5.26
CA PRO A 53 23.18 -24.69 -5.35
C PRO A 53 22.94 -24.06 -6.72
N ALA A 54 23.08 -24.83 -7.78
CA ALA A 54 22.83 -24.32 -9.14
C ALA A 54 21.38 -23.89 -9.32
N THR A 55 20.45 -24.65 -8.77
CA THR A 55 19.02 -24.31 -8.82
C THR A 55 18.74 -23.06 -8.03
N MET A 56 19.35 -22.90 -6.86
CA MET A 56 19.18 -21.70 -6.06
C MET A 56 19.74 -20.48 -6.79
N LYS A 57 20.88 -20.64 -7.47
CA LYS A 57 21.44 -19.56 -8.27
C LYS A 57 20.52 -19.18 -9.42
N GLY A 58 19.82 -20.14 -9.98
CA GLY A 58 18.88 -19.90 -11.06
C GLY A 58 17.68 -19.08 -10.64
N LEU A 59 17.40 -19.03 -9.34
CA LEU A 59 16.29 -18.22 -8.82
C LEU A 59 16.67 -16.74 -8.65
N GLN A 60 17.97 -16.43 -8.68
CA GLN A 60 18.42 -15.07 -8.42
C GLN A 60 17.77 -14.02 -9.33
N PRO A 61 17.66 -14.22 -10.64
CA PRO A 61 16.99 -13.23 -11.49
C PRO A 61 15.54 -13.00 -11.12
N PHE A 62 14.83 -14.04 -10.68
CA PHE A 62 13.44 -13.91 -10.25
C PHE A 62 13.35 -13.13 -8.94
N LEU A 63 14.27 -13.36 -8.03
CA LEU A 63 14.31 -12.64 -6.76
C LEU A 63 14.64 -11.16 -6.99
N ASP A 64 15.57 -10.88 -7.90
CA ASP A 64 15.92 -9.50 -8.25
C ASP A 64 14.73 -8.78 -8.86
N ARG A 65 13.99 -9.45 -9.73
CA ARG A 65 12.80 -8.86 -10.34
C ARG A 65 11.73 -8.59 -9.28
N LEU A 66 11.52 -9.54 -8.37
CA LEU A 66 10.58 -9.37 -7.28
C LEU A 66 10.96 -8.19 -6.41
N LYS A 67 12.24 -8.06 -6.12
CA LYS A 67 12.75 -6.93 -5.33
C LYS A 67 12.42 -5.61 -6.01
N GLN A 68 12.65 -5.50 -7.31
CA GLN A 68 12.35 -4.29 -8.06
C GLN A 68 10.87 -3.95 -8.01
N LYS A 69 10.01 -4.97 -8.14
CA LYS A 69 8.57 -4.76 -8.07
C LYS A 69 8.13 -4.30 -6.70
N LEU A 70 8.73 -4.86 -5.66
CA LEU A 70 8.44 -4.44 -4.29
C LEU A 70 8.89 -3.01 -4.04
N GLU A 71 10.03 -2.61 -4.59
CA GLU A 71 10.52 -1.24 -4.47
C GLU A 71 9.57 -0.26 -5.16
N ARG A 72 9.12 -0.59 -6.37
CA ARG A 72 8.16 0.24 -7.08
C ARG A 72 6.83 0.33 -6.34
N ASN A 73 6.40 -0.80 -5.78
CA ASN A 73 5.17 -0.85 -5.00
C ASN A 73 5.27 0.04 -3.77
N CYS A 74 6.42 0.00 -3.10
CA CYS A 74 6.67 0.82 -1.92
C CYS A 74 6.63 2.31 -2.28
N GLU A 75 7.24 2.70 -3.39
CA GLU A 75 7.21 4.08 -3.86
C GLU A 75 5.79 4.53 -4.17
N ALA A 76 5.01 3.68 -4.83
CA ALA A 76 3.61 4.00 -5.14
C ALA A 76 2.79 4.16 -3.86
N LEU A 77 3.02 3.32 -2.87
CA LEU A 77 2.34 3.42 -1.59
C LEU A 77 2.71 4.71 -0.86
N GLN A 78 3.99 5.08 -0.91
CA GLN A 78 4.44 6.32 -0.29
C GLN A 78 3.80 7.55 -0.94
N LEU A 79 3.70 7.54 -2.27
CA LEU A 79 3.03 8.62 -2.99
C LEU A 79 1.55 8.67 -2.62
N HIS A 80 0.92 7.52 -2.52
CA HIS A 80 -0.49 7.44 -2.16
C HIS A 80 -0.72 7.99 -0.74
N LEU A 81 0.12 7.58 0.20
CA LEU A 81 0.02 8.05 1.57
C LEU A 81 0.23 9.56 1.67
N ARG A 82 1.17 10.09 0.89
CA ARG A 82 1.41 11.52 0.86
C ARG A 82 0.20 12.26 0.32
N ALA A 83 -0.37 11.77 -0.77
CA ALA A 83 -1.55 12.38 -1.37
C ALA A 83 -2.74 12.36 -0.41
N VAL A 84 -2.95 11.23 0.29
CA VAL A 84 -4.02 11.11 1.27
C VAL A 84 -3.77 12.06 2.43
N GLY A 85 -2.52 12.19 2.87
CA GLY A 85 -2.14 13.12 3.93
C GLY A 85 -2.41 14.56 3.55
N GLU A 86 -2.05 14.94 2.32
CA GLU A 86 -2.29 16.29 1.82
C GLU A 86 -3.79 16.59 1.71
N LEU A 87 -4.55 15.62 1.24
CA LEU A 87 -6.00 15.76 1.15
C LEU A 87 -6.61 15.90 2.55
N ALA A 88 -6.14 15.10 3.50
CA ALA A 88 -6.63 15.19 4.87
C ALA A 88 -6.32 16.56 5.47
N ASP A 89 -5.14 17.10 5.17
CA ASP A 89 -4.76 18.44 5.64
C ASP A 89 -5.65 19.51 5.04
N LEU A 90 -5.96 19.39 3.74
CA LEU A 90 -6.86 20.35 3.08
C LEU A 90 -8.26 20.28 3.67
N ILE A 91 -8.76 19.08 3.93
CA ILE A 91 -10.08 18.89 4.52
C ILE A 91 -10.10 19.49 5.94
N ARG A 92 -9.05 19.21 6.71
CA ARG A 92 -8.95 19.76 8.06
C ARG A 92 -8.92 21.27 8.03
N GLY A 93 -8.14 21.86 7.12
CA GLY A 93 -8.08 23.30 6.98
C GLY A 93 -9.43 23.90 6.59
N ALA A 94 -10.13 23.23 5.67
CA ALA A 94 -11.46 23.71 5.26
C ALA A 94 -12.46 23.62 6.41
N LEU A 95 -12.39 22.57 7.21
CA LEU A 95 -13.26 22.41 8.36
C LEU A 95 -12.96 23.46 9.43
N GLU A 96 -11.69 23.74 9.67
CA GLU A 96 -11.30 24.74 10.62
C GLU A 96 -11.78 26.12 10.20
N THR A 97 -11.67 26.44 8.93
CA THR A 97 -12.15 27.68 8.39
C THR A 97 -13.65 27.78 8.54
N GLN A 98 -14.36 26.72 8.24
CA GLN A 98 -15.80 26.66 8.36
C GLN A 98 -16.25 26.80 9.82
N GLU A 99 -15.53 26.17 10.73
CA GLU A 99 -15.81 26.29 12.14
C GLU A 99 -15.59 27.70 12.64
N ALA A 100 -14.52 28.32 12.19
CA ALA A 100 -14.26 29.69 12.57
C ALA A 100 -15.36 30.61 12.10
N ASP A 101 -15.79 30.45 10.84
CA ASP A 101 -16.89 31.25 10.30
C ASP A 101 -18.20 30.93 11.03
N GLY A 102 -18.43 29.66 11.29
CA GLY A 102 -19.62 29.23 12.02
C GLY A 102 -19.63 29.74 13.45
N THR A 103 -18.50 29.68 14.11
CA THR A 103 -18.38 30.17 15.46
C THR A 103 -18.63 31.68 15.49
N TYR A 104 -18.11 32.35 14.52
CA TYR A 104 -18.28 33.79 14.39
C TYR A 104 -19.73 34.13 14.20
N ASN A 105 -20.41 33.43 13.38
CA ASN A 105 -21.83 33.61 13.17
C ASN A 105 -22.64 33.14 14.35
N MET A 106 -22.22 32.08 14.97
CA MET A 106 -22.94 31.46 16.02
C MET A 106 -22.67 31.98 17.36
N GLN A 107 -21.70 32.90 17.48
CA GLN A 107 -21.47 33.54 18.67
C GLN A 107 -22.68 34.13 19.11
N SER A 108 -23.45 34.41 18.14
CA SER A 108 -24.69 34.83 18.46
C SER A 108 -25.55 33.65 18.70
N ALA A 109 -25.27 32.62 18.22
CA ALA A 109 -26.11 31.50 18.37
C ALA A 109 -25.64 30.53 19.37
N ARG A 110 -24.70 30.32 19.75
CA ARG A 110 -24.26 29.32 20.52
C ARG A 110 -23.36 28.60 20.41
N LEU A 111 -23.05 28.09 20.50
CA LEU A 111 -22.42 27.36 20.28
C LEU A 111 -22.11 26.29 20.47
N GLY A 112 -21.82 26.31 20.61
CA GLY A 112 -21.40 25.39 20.80
C GLY A 112 -21.25 24.23 20.47
N HIS A 113 -21.08 23.82 20.22
CA HIS A 113 -21.03 22.69 19.94
C HIS A 113 -20.02 22.23 19.50
N ALA A 114 -19.71 22.31 19.49
CA ALA A 114 -19.09 21.90 19.01
C ALA A 114 -18.24 21.03 18.95
N ARG A 115 -17.87 20.58 19.06
CA ARG A 115 -17.09 19.63 18.90
C ARG A 115 -16.99 18.86 19.66
#